data_b3fc96509db84088964056a511ec5d59
#
_entry.id   b3fc96509db84088964056a511ec5d59
#
_cell.length_a   1.000
_cell.length_b   1.000
_cell.length_c   1.000
_cell.angle_alpha   90.00
_cell.angle_beta   90.00
_cell.angle_gamma   90.00
#
_symmetry.space_group_name_H-M   'P 1'
#
loop_
_entity.id
_entity.type
_entity.pdbx_description
1 polymer ?
#
loop_
_entity_poly.entity_id
_entity_poly.type
_entity_poly.pdbx_seq_one_letter_code
_entity_poly.pdbx_strand_id
1 'polypeptide(L)'
;MLVRGDFCEKNELSDIMSVLSGFVRILFGMCRNSASYRIHQGGIFMFLTIRIKKLFAALFCAALLICGFAGAQRILPAGTEPEEGVTVPIMMYHSVLKNPASSGTYVISPNDLEADLKFLSEHGYQTVVMQDLIDFCKEKKPLPEKPVVLTFDDGYLNNMTYALPLLEQYNAKAVISIVGEYTDLYTKTPDEHVSYAHLSWEHCRKLQKSGRIELQNHSDLLHHLKGRKGSFKKSGESTGQYQEMLSSDLSNMQKKMLQELGAPANTYTYPYGSIANDSIPVIRELGFSASLSCCEGINTLTGSEDELFLLKRCLRSDRRSVEKIFHEFHLI
;
A
#
# COMPACT_ATOMS: atom_id res chain seq x y z
N MET A 1 8.00 14.88 -19.61
CA MET A 1 6.69 15.50 -19.39
C MET A 1 6.14 14.92 -18.11
N LEU A 2 6.31 15.67 -17.02
CA LEU A 2 5.99 15.25 -15.66
C LEU A 2 4.46 15.23 -15.49
N VAL A 3 3.90 14.05 -15.18
CA VAL A 3 2.55 13.97 -14.61
C VAL A 3 2.75 13.61 -13.14
N ARG A 4 2.57 14.62 -12.26
CA ARG A 4 2.48 14.44 -10.81
C ARG A 4 1.24 13.61 -10.49
N GLY A 5 1.42 12.57 -9.71
CA GLY A 5 0.34 11.78 -9.14
C GLY A 5 -0.26 12.47 -7.93
N ASP A 6 -1.42 13.10 -8.11
CA ASP A 6 -2.31 13.53 -7.04
C ASP A 6 -3.55 12.63 -7.06
N PHE A 7 -3.48 11.46 -6.42
CA PHE A 7 -4.66 10.61 -6.21
C PHE A 7 -4.53 9.78 -4.92
N CYS A 8 -4.22 10.45 -3.82
CA CYS A 8 -4.38 9.82 -2.49
C CYS A 8 -4.54 10.91 -1.44
N GLU A 9 -5.76 11.26 -1.09
CA GLU A 9 -6.25 12.14 -0.02
C GLU A 9 -7.23 13.21 -0.50
N LYS A 10 -8.49 12.85 -0.72
CA LYS A 10 -9.56 13.89 -0.83
C LYS A 10 -11.00 13.36 -0.69
N ASN A 11 -11.31 12.37 0.11
CA ASN A 11 -12.73 11.99 0.22
C ASN A 11 -13.34 11.96 1.63
N GLU A 12 -12.59 12.00 2.73
CA GLU A 12 -13.24 11.93 4.05
C GLU A 12 -13.59 13.28 4.65
N LEU A 13 -12.86 14.35 4.37
CA LEU A 13 -13.16 15.69 4.91
C LEU A 13 -14.33 16.39 4.22
N SER A 14 -14.64 16.07 2.96
CA SER A 14 -15.75 16.69 2.23
C SER A 14 -17.11 16.23 2.73
N ASP A 15 -17.23 14.98 3.15
CA ASP A 15 -18.49 14.40 3.59
C ASP A 15 -18.86 14.86 5.02
N ILE A 16 -17.88 15.03 5.91
CA ILE A 16 -18.09 15.59 7.25
C ILE A 16 -18.51 17.06 7.18
N MET A 17 -17.90 17.85 6.28
CA MET A 17 -18.26 19.26 6.09
C MET A 17 -19.65 19.43 5.47
N SER A 18 -20.08 18.53 4.60
CA SER A 18 -21.41 18.49 4.00
C SER A 18 -22.50 18.25 5.04
N VAL A 19 -22.31 17.31 5.95
CA VAL A 19 -23.27 17.00 7.03
C VAL A 19 -23.35 18.14 8.03
N LEU A 20 -22.24 18.78 8.42
CA LEU A 20 -22.21 19.93 9.31
C LEU A 20 -22.90 21.16 8.70
N SER A 21 -22.73 21.42 7.41
CA SER A 21 -23.40 22.54 6.73
C SER A 21 -24.92 22.37 6.64
N GLY A 22 -25.41 21.13 6.50
CA GLY A 22 -26.82 20.78 6.53
C GLY A 22 -27.48 21.07 7.90
N PHE A 23 -26.78 20.71 8.97
CA PHE A 23 -27.27 20.95 10.35
C PHE A 23 -27.34 22.44 10.72
N VAL A 24 -26.36 23.23 10.31
CA VAL A 24 -26.36 24.71 10.55
C VAL A 24 -27.50 25.39 9.79
N ARG A 25 -27.86 24.97 8.57
CA ARG A 25 -28.97 25.52 7.80
C ARG A 25 -30.34 25.22 8.44
N ILE A 26 -30.52 24.04 9.06
CA ILE A 26 -31.74 23.66 9.76
C ILE A 26 -31.91 24.50 11.02
N LEU A 27 -30.86 24.74 11.80
CA LEU A 27 -30.88 25.60 12.99
C LEU A 27 -31.16 27.08 12.67
N PHE A 28 -30.64 27.62 11.56
CA PHE A 28 -30.93 28.98 11.11
C PHE A 28 -32.34 29.14 10.55
N GLY A 29 -32.96 28.09 9.97
CA GLY A 29 -34.34 28.08 9.47
C GLY A 29 -35.39 28.15 10.60
N MET A 30 -35.10 27.59 11.76
CA MET A 30 -36.04 27.58 12.92
C MET A 30 -36.06 28.91 13.68
N CYS A 31 -35.12 29.83 13.47
CA CYS A 31 -35.09 31.15 14.15
C CYS A 31 -35.85 32.26 13.43
N ARG A 32 -36.50 32.01 12.29
CA ARG A 32 -37.05 33.08 11.42
C ARG A 32 -38.58 33.27 11.52
N ASN A 33 -39.29 32.62 12.44
CA ASN A 33 -40.71 32.85 12.66
C ASN A 33 -40.99 33.51 14.03
N SER A 34 -40.75 34.80 14.13
CA SER A 34 -41.34 35.62 15.18
C SER A 34 -42.53 36.41 14.60
N ALA A 35 -43.73 35.85 14.74
CA ALA A 35 -44.95 36.60 14.49
C ALA A 35 -45.12 37.68 15.57
N SER A 36 -45.18 38.96 15.15
CA SER A 36 -45.51 40.06 16.05
C SER A 36 -47.00 40.12 16.28
N TYR A 37 -47.45 39.79 17.46
CA TYR A 37 -48.81 40.09 17.93
C TYR A 37 -48.80 41.32 18.83
N ARG A 38 -49.49 42.37 18.38
CA ARG A 38 -49.78 43.57 19.14
C ARG A 38 -51.02 43.28 20.01
N ILE A 39 -50.88 43.20 21.33
CA ILE A 39 -51.99 43.22 22.29
C ILE A 39 -51.69 44.23 23.38
N HIS A 40 -52.61 45.17 23.52
CA HIS A 40 -52.60 46.24 24.52
C HIS A 40 -52.98 45.72 25.92
N GLN A 41 -52.29 46.24 26.96
CA GLN A 41 -52.52 46.10 28.40
C GLN A 41 -51.99 44.81 29.04
N GLY A 42 -50.93 44.93 29.87
CA GLY A 42 -50.44 43.90 30.79
C GLY A 42 -48.95 43.60 30.65
N GLY A 43 -48.08 44.56 30.28
CA GLY A 43 -46.83 44.33 29.63
C GLY A 43 -45.63 43.79 30.42
N ILE A 44 -45.51 43.77 31.74
CA ILE A 44 -44.24 43.47 32.42
C ILE A 44 -44.09 41.96 32.75
N PHE A 45 -45.16 41.29 33.12
CA PHE A 45 -45.08 39.87 33.48
C PHE A 45 -44.90 38.93 32.25
N MET A 46 -45.40 39.33 31.07
CA MET A 46 -45.32 38.50 29.88
C MET A 46 -43.90 38.51 29.26
N PHE A 47 -43.20 39.60 29.37
CA PHE A 47 -41.78 39.68 28.89
C PHE A 47 -40.85 38.86 29.77
N LEU A 48 -41.10 38.78 31.08
CA LEU A 48 -40.25 37.97 31.98
C LEU A 48 -40.48 36.47 31.74
N THR A 49 -41.72 36.03 31.48
CA THR A 49 -42.05 34.62 31.24
C THR A 49 -41.43 34.08 29.91
N ILE A 50 -41.38 34.91 28.87
CA ILE A 50 -40.81 34.51 27.60
C ILE A 50 -39.28 34.41 27.70
N ARG A 51 -38.63 35.30 28.44
CA ARG A 51 -37.18 35.23 28.69
C ARG A 51 -36.79 34.02 29.55
N ILE A 52 -37.58 33.73 30.58
CA ILE A 52 -37.37 32.56 31.44
C ILE A 52 -37.52 31.26 30.67
N LYS A 53 -38.55 31.10 29.84
CA LYS A 53 -38.73 29.90 29.01
C LYS A 53 -37.55 29.70 27.99
N LYS A 54 -37.07 30.79 27.38
CA LYS A 54 -35.88 30.72 26.49
C LYS A 54 -34.62 30.38 27.27
N LEU A 55 -34.47 30.91 28.51
CA LEU A 55 -33.32 30.56 29.36
C LEU A 55 -33.36 29.10 29.80
N PHE A 56 -34.53 28.58 30.18
CA PHE A 56 -34.70 27.17 30.53
C PHE A 56 -34.49 26.24 29.34
N ALA A 57 -34.94 26.61 28.13
CA ALA A 57 -34.66 25.85 26.91
C ALA A 57 -33.17 25.83 26.57
N ALA A 58 -32.47 26.96 26.71
CA ALA A 58 -31.04 27.03 26.50
C ALA A 58 -30.22 26.21 27.51
N LEU A 59 -30.60 26.26 28.79
CA LEU A 59 -30.01 25.47 29.87
C LEU A 59 -30.27 23.97 29.70
N PHE A 60 -31.47 23.60 29.26
CA PHE A 60 -31.83 22.20 28.97
C PHE A 60 -31.03 21.65 27.78
N CYS A 61 -30.88 22.43 26.69
CA CYS A 61 -30.03 22.07 25.56
C CYS A 61 -28.54 21.96 25.97
N ALA A 62 -28.04 22.87 26.80
CA ALA A 62 -26.69 22.80 27.33
C ALA A 62 -26.48 21.57 28.22
N ALA A 63 -27.43 21.22 29.05
CA ALA A 63 -27.40 20.01 29.89
C ALA A 63 -27.44 18.73 29.06
N LEU A 64 -28.22 18.68 27.97
CA LEU A 64 -28.23 17.56 27.04
C LEU A 64 -26.91 17.42 26.30
N LEU A 65 -26.26 18.52 25.90
CA LEU A 65 -24.94 18.50 25.28
C LEU A 65 -23.87 18.03 26.28
N ILE A 66 -23.93 18.46 27.53
CA ILE A 66 -23.01 18.04 28.59
C ILE A 66 -23.21 16.54 28.92
N CYS A 67 -24.48 16.10 29.04
CA CYS A 67 -24.78 14.68 29.26
C CYS A 67 -24.42 13.81 28.06
N GLY A 68 -24.64 14.30 26.84
CA GLY A 68 -24.23 13.62 25.60
C GLY A 68 -22.69 13.51 25.51
N PHE A 69 -21.94 14.56 25.85
CA PHE A 69 -20.50 14.57 25.90
C PHE A 69 -19.92 13.67 27.00
N ALA A 70 -20.52 13.70 28.21
CA ALA A 70 -20.12 12.83 29.32
C ALA A 70 -20.51 11.36 29.09
N GLY A 71 -21.63 11.11 28.37
CA GLY A 71 -22.04 9.76 27.94
C GLY A 71 -21.11 9.20 26.83
N ALA A 72 -20.70 10.03 25.87
CA ALA A 72 -19.79 9.64 24.83
C ALA A 72 -18.40 9.28 25.39
N GLN A 73 -17.92 9.96 26.43
CA GLN A 73 -16.65 9.61 27.08
C GLN A 73 -16.71 8.28 27.88
N ARG A 74 -17.92 7.82 28.29
CA ARG A 74 -18.07 6.53 28.98
C ARG A 74 -18.26 5.33 28.05
N ILE A 75 -18.57 5.58 26.78
CA ILE A 75 -18.76 4.53 25.74
C ILE A 75 -17.47 4.29 24.96
N LEU A 76 -16.49 5.18 25.06
CA LEU A 76 -15.16 4.86 24.55
C LEU A 76 -14.60 3.74 25.44
N PRO A 77 -14.29 2.54 24.90
CA PRO A 77 -13.55 1.55 25.66
C PRO A 77 -12.28 2.24 26.16
N ALA A 78 -11.92 2.04 27.42
CA ALA A 78 -10.69 2.51 28.02
C ALA A 78 -9.56 2.22 27.01
N GLY A 79 -8.88 3.29 26.54
CA GLY A 79 -7.98 3.22 25.41
C GLY A 79 -7.09 2.00 25.47
N THR A 80 -7.21 1.16 24.45
CA THR A 80 -6.01 0.54 23.93
C THR A 80 -5.15 1.71 23.47
N GLU A 81 -4.04 1.96 24.14
CA GLU A 81 -2.93 2.74 23.57
C GLU A 81 -2.85 2.30 22.11
N PRO A 82 -2.76 3.21 21.13
CA PRO A 82 -2.59 2.80 19.74
C PRO A 82 -1.40 1.82 19.76
N GLU A 83 -1.63 0.56 19.36
CA GLU A 83 -0.53 -0.40 19.25
C GLU A 83 0.52 0.28 18.39
N GLU A 84 1.70 0.54 18.95
CA GLU A 84 2.82 1.12 18.22
C GLU A 84 3.11 0.18 17.07
N GLY A 85 2.69 0.56 15.86
CA GLY A 85 2.86 -0.28 14.69
C GLY A 85 4.34 -0.38 14.31
N VAL A 86 4.71 -1.50 13.73
CA VAL A 86 6.07 -1.72 13.22
C VAL A 86 6.24 -0.95 11.91
N THR A 87 7.22 -0.05 11.85
CA THR A 87 7.59 0.67 10.63
C THR A 87 8.34 -0.25 9.67
N VAL A 88 7.82 -0.43 8.45
CA VAL A 88 8.38 -1.33 7.43
C VAL A 88 8.63 -0.57 6.12
N PRO A 89 9.85 -0.08 5.88
CA PRO A 89 10.27 0.40 4.57
C PRO A 89 10.32 -0.76 3.57
N ILE A 90 9.81 -0.54 2.36
CA ILE A 90 9.90 -1.50 1.24
C ILE A 90 10.60 -0.81 0.09
N MET A 91 11.80 -1.28 -0.26
CA MET A 91 12.60 -0.75 -1.36
C MET A 91 12.21 -1.42 -2.67
N MET A 92 12.03 -0.63 -3.73
CA MET A 92 11.66 -1.12 -5.06
C MET A 92 12.85 -0.95 -6.02
N TYR A 93 13.46 -2.05 -6.35
CA TYR A 93 14.51 -2.20 -7.37
C TYR A 93 13.92 -2.85 -8.63
N HIS A 94 14.70 -2.85 -9.73
CA HIS A 94 14.41 -3.61 -10.94
C HIS A 94 15.70 -4.30 -11.43
N SER A 95 16.48 -3.62 -12.26
CA SER A 95 17.66 -4.18 -12.91
C SER A 95 18.97 -3.78 -12.21
N VAL A 96 19.92 -4.72 -12.11
CA VAL A 96 21.26 -4.48 -11.56
C VAL A 96 22.29 -4.77 -12.64
N LEU A 97 23.00 -3.76 -13.17
CA LEU A 97 23.93 -3.89 -14.28
C LEU A 97 25.28 -3.23 -14.00
N LYS A 98 26.38 -3.90 -14.43
CA LYS A 98 27.73 -3.38 -14.25
C LYS A 98 28.08 -2.20 -15.16
N ASN A 99 27.36 -2.02 -16.28
CA ASN A 99 27.65 -0.96 -17.23
C ASN A 99 27.08 0.38 -16.73
N PRO A 100 27.92 1.37 -16.37
CA PRO A 100 27.47 2.68 -15.91
C PRO A 100 26.57 3.42 -16.90
N ALA A 101 26.73 3.19 -18.21
CA ALA A 101 25.91 3.80 -19.24
C ALA A 101 24.44 3.31 -19.22
N SER A 102 24.17 2.20 -18.52
CA SER A 102 22.81 1.67 -18.32
C SER A 102 22.13 2.19 -17.06
N SER A 103 22.86 2.91 -16.18
CA SER A 103 22.30 3.44 -14.93
C SER A 103 21.16 4.43 -15.19
N GLY A 104 20.15 4.40 -14.34
CA GLY A 104 18.97 5.25 -14.49
C GLY A 104 17.88 4.96 -13.45
N THR A 105 16.68 5.36 -13.77
CA THR A 105 15.53 5.25 -12.85
C THR A 105 15.28 3.82 -12.37
N TYR A 106 15.47 2.82 -13.25
CA TYR A 106 15.19 1.41 -12.97
C TYR A 106 16.44 0.51 -13.03
N VAL A 107 17.62 1.12 -13.18
CA VAL A 107 18.87 0.37 -13.29
C VAL A 107 19.89 0.97 -12.34
N ILE A 108 20.42 0.14 -11.45
CA ILE A 108 21.51 0.49 -10.54
C ILE A 108 22.73 -0.40 -10.82
N SER A 109 23.90 -0.01 -10.31
CA SER A 109 25.07 -0.86 -10.36
C SER A 109 25.12 -1.88 -9.20
N PRO A 110 25.90 -2.99 -9.31
CA PRO A 110 26.18 -3.85 -8.16
C PRO A 110 26.81 -3.10 -6.98
N ASN A 111 27.67 -2.10 -7.25
CA ASN A 111 28.27 -1.28 -6.19
C ASN A 111 27.23 -0.43 -5.45
N ASP A 112 26.21 0.05 -6.16
CA ASP A 112 25.10 0.76 -5.52
C ASP A 112 24.30 -0.17 -4.59
N LEU A 113 24.00 -1.38 -5.06
CA LEU A 113 23.30 -2.38 -4.24
C LEU A 113 24.15 -2.79 -3.03
N GLU A 114 25.46 -3.00 -3.22
CA GLU A 114 26.37 -3.30 -2.12
C GLU A 114 26.40 -2.18 -1.07
N ALA A 115 26.47 -0.91 -1.53
CA ALA A 115 26.42 0.24 -0.64
C ALA A 115 25.10 0.30 0.14
N ASP A 116 23.95 0.01 -0.50
CA ASP A 116 22.66 -0.06 0.15
C ASP A 116 22.60 -1.16 1.22
N LEU A 117 23.10 -2.38 0.92
CA LEU A 117 23.12 -3.49 1.87
C LEU A 117 24.05 -3.21 3.06
N LYS A 118 25.21 -2.61 2.80
CA LYS A 118 26.14 -2.18 3.84
C LYS A 118 25.49 -1.15 4.77
N PHE A 119 24.88 -0.11 4.18
CA PHE A 119 24.17 0.93 4.94
C PHE A 119 23.09 0.32 5.85
N LEU A 120 22.23 -0.57 5.32
CA LEU A 120 21.18 -1.23 6.10
C LEU A 120 21.76 -2.03 7.27
N SER A 121 22.82 -2.81 7.00
CA SER A 121 23.51 -3.61 8.03
C SER A 121 24.12 -2.73 9.12
N GLU A 122 24.82 -1.65 8.76
CA GLU A 122 25.47 -0.72 9.70
C GLU A 122 24.46 0.02 10.58
N HIS A 123 23.22 0.22 10.11
CA HIS A 123 22.13 0.86 10.88
C HIS A 123 21.21 -0.14 11.59
N GLY A 124 21.58 -1.44 11.59
CA GLY A 124 20.86 -2.49 12.32
C GLY A 124 19.54 -2.92 11.67
N TYR A 125 19.31 -2.58 10.40
CA TYR A 125 18.16 -3.06 9.65
C TYR A 125 18.33 -4.54 9.26
N GLN A 126 17.25 -5.31 9.37
CA GLN A 126 17.23 -6.72 8.99
C GLN A 126 16.25 -6.92 7.83
N THR A 127 16.74 -7.55 6.77
CA THR A 127 15.89 -7.82 5.61
C THR A 127 14.90 -8.93 5.92
N VAL A 128 13.62 -8.67 5.64
CA VAL A 128 12.51 -9.61 5.71
C VAL A 128 11.85 -9.77 4.35
N VAL A 129 11.04 -10.81 4.18
CA VAL A 129 10.28 -11.09 2.95
C VAL A 129 8.79 -10.92 3.18
N MET A 130 7.98 -11.02 2.13
CA MET A 130 6.53 -10.82 2.24
C MET A 130 5.88 -11.86 3.17
N GLN A 131 6.38 -13.10 3.19
CA GLN A 131 5.88 -14.12 4.10
C GLN A 131 6.06 -13.71 5.57
N ASP A 132 7.19 -13.06 5.92
CA ASP A 132 7.43 -12.59 7.29
C ASP A 132 6.39 -11.53 7.71
N LEU A 133 6.01 -10.60 6.79
CA LEU A 133 4.96 -9.61 7.05
C LEU A 133 3.57 -10.24 7.17
N ILE A 134 3.28 -11.24 6.32
CA ILE A 134 2.03 -12.00 6.37
C ILE A 134 1.93 -12.76 7.70
N ASP A 135 2.99 -13.42 8.12
CA ASP A 135 3.05 -14.15 9.40
C ASP A 135 2.88 -13.19 10.60
N PHE A 136 3.46 -11.99 10.53
CA PHE A 136 3.25 -10.96 11.56
C PHE A 136 1.76 -10.57 11.68
N CYS A 137 1.09 -10.30 10.57
CA CYS A 137 -0.31 -9.89 10.60
C CYS A 137 -1.26 -11.05 10.94
N LYS A 138 -1.05 -12.24 10.36
CA LYS A 138 -1.97 -13.39 10.52
C LYS A 138 -1.68 -14.22 11.78
N GLU A 139 -0.41 -14.49 12.06
CA GLU A 139 0.00 -15.42 13.11
C GLU A 139 0.62 -14.72 14.32
N LYS A 140 0.72 -13.39 14.28
CA LYS A 140 1.35 -12.56 15.33
C LYS A 140 2.81 -12.94 15.60
N LYS A 141 3.52 -13.46 14.60
CA LYS A 141 4.95 -13.70 14.70
C LYS A 141 5.69 -12.37 14.70
N PRO A 142 6.61 -12.14 15.67
CA PRO A 142 7.29 -10.84 15.74
C PRO A 142 8.22 -10.62 14.54
N LEU A 143 8.23 -9.40 14.03
CA LEU A 143 9.25 -8.92 13.11
C LEU A 143 10.50 -8.49 13.89
N PRO A 144 11.69 -8.42 13.26
CA PRO A 144 12.85 -7.79 13.87
C PRO A 144 12.57 -6.32 14.21
N GLU A 145 13.37 -5.73 15.09
CA GLU A 145 13.18 -4.34 15.55
C GLU A 145 13.19 -3.31 14.41
N LYS A 146 14.06 -3.51 13.42
CA LYS A 146 14.18 -2.66 12.23
C LYS A 146 14.04 -3.51 10.95
N PRO A 147 12.81 -3.91 10.58
CA PRO A 147 12.58 -4.69 9.37
C PRO A 147 12.67 -3.82 8.12
N VAL A 148 13.17 -4.37 7.02
CA VAL A 148 13.14 -3.77 5.69
C VAL A 148 12.90 -4.85 4.65
N VAL A 149 12.08 -4.55 3.63
CA VAL A 149 11.88 -5.46 2.49
C VAL A 149 12.61 -4.90 1.27
N LEU A 150 13.39 -5.75 0.61
CA LEU A 150 14.00 -5.44 -0.68
C LEU A 150 13.20 -6.16 -1.77
N THR A 151 12.61 -5.42 -2.71
CA THR A 151 11.82 -5.99 -3.80
C THR A 151 12.47 -5.70 -5.14
N PHE A 152 12.52 -6.70 -6.03
CA PHE A 152 12.98 -6.57 -7.41
C PHE A 152 11.85 -6.95 -8.35
N ASP A 153 11.44 -6.03 -9.21
CA ASP A 153 10.36 -6.25 -10.16
C ASP A 153 10.90 -6.84 -11.49
N ASP A 154 10.00 -7.36 -12.31
CA ASP A 154 10.19 -7.88 -13.67
C ASP A 154 10.95 -9.21 -13.78
N GLY A 155 11.69 -9.65 -12.77
CA GLY A 155 12.42 -10.91 -12.80
C GLY A 155 13.57 -10.93 -13.79
N TYR A 156 14.39 -9.88 -13.84
CA TYR A 156 15.60 -9.85 -14.70
C TYR A 156 16.64 -10.89 -14.27
N LEU A 157 17.32 -11.52 -15.25
CA LEU A 157 18.40 -12.47 -15.00
C LEU A 157 19.56 -11.84 -14.19
N ASN A 158 19.80 -10.55 -14.36
CA ASN A 158 20.84 -9.84 -13.61
C ASN A 158 20.60 -9.77 -12.10
N ASN A 159 19.39 -9.98 -11.63
CA ASN A 159 19.11 -10.13 -10.19
C ASN A 159 19.75 -11.42 -9.65
N MET A 160 19.71 -12.52 -10.40
CA MET A 160 20.44 -13.73 -10.03
C MET A 160 21.95 -13.55 -10.17
N THR A 161 22.41 -12.90 -11.23
CA THR A 161 23.85 -12.80 -11.55
C THR A 161 24.59 -11.84 -10.61
N TYR A 162 23.96 -10.73 -10.24
CA TYR A 162 24.64 -9.66 -9.49
C TYR A 162 24.03 -9.40 -8.11
N ALA A 163 22.70 -9.52 -7.95
CA ALA A 163 22.12 -9.25 -6.64
C ALA A 163 22.24 -10.45 -5.69
N LEU A 164 21.98 -11.68 -6.13
CA LEU A 164 22.06 -12.87 -5.26
C LEU A 164 23.40 -13.02 -4.53
N PRO A 165 24.58 -12.91 -5.19
CA PRO A 165 25.86 -13.02 -4.48
C PRO A 165 26.06 -11.97 -3.39
N LEU A 166 25.58 -10.74 -3.60
CA LEU A 166 25.63 -9.69 -2.60
C LEU A 166 24.66 -9.96 -1.43
N LEU A 167 23.45 -10.44 -1.73
CA LEU A 167 22.50 -10.85 -0.69
C LEU A 167 23.07 -11.98 0.17
N GLU A 168 23.77 -12.94 -0.42
CA GLU A 168 24.46 -14.02 0.32
C GLU A 168 25.59 -13.45 1.18
N GLN A 169 26.43 -12.56 0.64
CA GLN A 169 27.54 -11.91 1.34
C GLN A 169 27.07 -11.14 2.59
N TYR A 170 25.96 -10.41 2.49
CA TYR A 170 25.42 -9.61 3.57
C TYR A 170 24.37 -10.35 4.43
N ASN A 171 24.18 -11.65 4.23
CA ASN A 171 23.15 -12.46 4.89
C ASN A 171 21.75 -11.86 4.76
N ALA A 172 21.50 -11.18 3.64
CA ALA A 172 20.24 -10.49 3.35
C ALA A 172 19.28 -11.38 2.56
N LYS A 173 17.98 -11.04 2.63
CA LYS A 173 16.90 -11.64 1.85
C LYS A 173 16.27 -10.60 0.93
N ALA A 174 15.61 -11.06 -0.13
CA ALA A 174 14.85 -10.19 -1.03
C ALA A 174 13.65 -10.91 -1.63
N VAL A 175 12.75 -10.14 -2.22
CA VAL A 175 11.59 -10.60 -2.97
C VAL A 175 11.81 -10.29 -4.45
N ILE A 176 11.59 -11.25 -5.34
CA ILE A 176 11.61 -11.03 -6.80
C ILE A 176 10.22 -11.32 -7.34
N SER A 177 9.58 -10.33 -7.96
CA SER A 177 8.29 -10.46 -8.60
C SER A 177 8.48 -10.73 -10.09
N ILE A 178 8.15 -11.96 -10.53
CA ILE A 178 8.39 -12.45 -11.88
C ILE A 178 7.17 -12.32 -12.78
N VAL A 179 7.40 -12.05 -14.09
CA VAL A 179 6.38 -11.99 -15.13
C VAL A 179 6.32 -13.34 -15.84
N GLY A 180 5.16 -13.99 -15.84
CA GLY A 180 4.99 -15.36 -16.35
C GLY A 180 5.38 -15.51 -17.82
N GLU A 181 4.91 -14.61 -18.68
CA GLU A 181 5.23 -14.63 -20.12
C GLU A 181 6.75 -14.54 -20.39
N TYR A 182 7.49 -13.73 -19.63
CA TYR A 182 8.94 -13.59 -19.81
C TYR A 182 9.66 -14.84 -19.27
N THR A 183 9.24 -15.33 -18.10
CA THR A 183 9.83 -16.55 -17.53
C THR A 183 9.62 -17.77 -18.45
N ASP A 184 8.43 -17.91 -19.06
CA ASP A 184 8.14 -18.95 -20.03
C ASP A 184 9.00 -18.80 -21.30
N LEU A 185 9.12 -17.55 -21.81
CA LEU A 185 9.91 -17.26 -22.99
C LEU A 185 11.36 -17.69 -22.80
N TYR A 186 12.00 -17.27 -21.71
CA TYR A 186 13.39 -17.57 -21.42
C TYR A 186 13.60 -19.03 -20.93
N THR A 187 12.56 -19.73 -20.54
CA THR A 187 12.59 -21.17 -20.32
C THR A 187 12.58 -21.92 -21.65
N LYS A 188 11.72 -21.51 -22.60
CA LYS A 188 11.58 -22.15 -23.91
C LYS A 188 12.74 -21.79 -24.84
N THR A 189 13.23 -20.57 -24.77
CA THR A 189 14.31 -20.05 -25.60
C THR A 189 15.36 -19.44 -24.67
N PRO A 190 16.26 -20.25 -24.10
CA PRO A 190 17.25 -19.79 -23.14
C PRO A 190 18.18 -18.72 -23.75
N ASP A 191 18.39 -17.64 -22.98
CA ASP A 191 19.34 -16.57 -23.29
C ASP A 191 19.91 -16.07 -21.96
N GLU A 192 21.23 -16.11 -21.85
CA GLU A 192 21.97 -15.74 -20.64
C GLU A 192 22.52 -14.30 -20.70
N HIS A 193 21.96 -13.46 -21.58
CA HIS A 193 22.44 -12.08 -21.72
C HIS A 193 21.90 -11.19 -20.60
N VAL A 194 22.74 -10.91 -19.63
CA VAL A 194 22.41 -10.24 -18.37
C VAL A 194 21.75 -8.86 -18.50
N SER A 195 21.91 -8.17 -19.64
CA SER A 195 21.38 -6.81 -19.80
C SER A 195 19.88 -6.75 -20.11
N TYR A 196 19.28 -7.84 -20.61
CA TYR A 196 17.87 -7.85 -21.02
C TYR A 196 17.14 -9.17 -20.75
N ALA A 197 17.87 -10.27 -20.52
CA ALA A 197 17.22 -11.56 -20.28
C ALA A 197 16.48 -11.58 -18.94
N HIS A 198 15.40 -12.34 -18.91
CA HIS A 198 14.65 -12.59 -17.68
C HIS A 198 14.96 -14.00 -17.14
N LEU A 199 14.58 -14.23 -15.90
CA LEU A 199 14.71 -15.51 -15.22
C LEU A 199 13.88 -16.58 -15.92
N SER A 200 14.48 -17.74 -16.22
CA SER A 200 13.76 -18.96 -16.58
C SER A 200 13.23 -19.65 -15.30
N TRP A 201 12.31 -20.62 -15.45
CA TRP A 201 11.84 -21.42 -14.32
C TRP A 201 12.98 -22.19 -13.62
N GLU A 202 14.02 -22.58 -14.35
CA GLU A 202 15.22 -23.19 -13.76
C GLU A 202 15.96 -22.20 -12.86
N HIS A 203 16.11 -20.95 -13.32
CA HIS A 203 16.72 -19.88 -12.51
C HIS A 203 15.87 -19.59 -11.26
N CYS A 204 14.56 -19.54 -11.38
CA CYS A 204 13.65 -19.36 -10.25
C CYS A 204 13.80 -20.46 -9.19
N ARG A 205 13.92 -21.73 -9.60
CA ARG A 205 14.18 -22.84 -8.65
C ARG A 205 15.53 -22.72 -7.97
N LYS A 206 16.57 -22.25 -8.67
CA LYS A 206 17.90 -21.99 -8.06
C LYS A 206 17.84 -20.88 -7.04
N LEU A 207 17.14 -19.79 -7.36
CA LEU A 207 16.94 -18.65 -6.44
C LEU A 207 16.19 -19.08 -5.19
N GLN A 208 15.11 -19.85 -5.32
CA GLN A 208 14.34 -20.37 -4.20
C GLN A 208 15.19 -21.27 -3.28
N LYS A 209 16.05 -22.14 -3.88
CA LYS A 209 16.96 -23.03 -3.12
C LYS A 209 18.04 -22.28 -2.36
N SER A 210 18.39 -21.07 -2.75
CA SER A 210 19.37 -20.26 -2.02
C SER A 210 18.90 -19.87 -0.62
N GLY A 211 17.57 -19.88 -0.40
CA GLY A 211 16.96 -19.40 0.84
C GLY A 211 17.05 -17.88 1.04
N ARG A 212 17.52 -17.16 0.02
CA ARG A 212 17.66 -15.69 0.04
C ARG A 212 16.55 -14.97 -0.70
N ILE A 213 15.87 -15.65 -1.63
CA ILE A 213 14.88 -15.06 -2.51
C ILE A 213 13.52 -15.70 -2.31
N GLU A 214 12.53 -14.85 -2.09
CA GLU A 214 11.12 -15.19 -2.17
C GLU A 214 10.59 -14.75 -3.54
N LEU A 215 9.97 -15.67 -4.29
CA LEU A 215 9.43 -15.39 -5.62
C LEU A 215 7.96 -15.03 -5.53
N GLN A 216 7.55 -13.92 -6.17
CA GLN A 216 6.19 -13.39 -6.14
C GLN A 216 5.65 -13.12 -7.54
N ASN A 217 4.34 -12.88 -7.63
CA ASN A 217 3.58 -12.75 -8.87
C ASN A 217 3.59 -11.29 -9.37
N HIS A 218 4.06 -11.06 -10.61
CA HIS A 218 4.00 -9.79 -11.33
C HIS A 218 3.12 -9.88 -12.58
N SER A 219 2.04 -10.66 -12.55
CA SER A 219 1.15 -11.08 -13.64
C SER A 219 1.72 -12.15 -14.58
N ASP A 220 0.83 -12.75 -15.35
CA ASP A 220 1.21 -13.66 -16.45
C ASP A 220 1.47 -12.89 -17.74
N LEU A 221 0.47 -12.21 -18.27
CA LEU A 221 0.47 -11.52 -19.56
C LEU A 221 0.16 -10.02 -19.46
N LEU A 222 0.07 -9.45 -18.25
CA LEU A 222 -0.33 -8.04 -18.07
C LEU A 222 0.84 -7.06 -17.98
N HIS A 223 2.06 -7.48 -18.31
CA HIS A 223 3.21 -6.58 -18.27
C HIS A 223 3.40 -5.83 -19.60
N HIS A 224 2.35 -5.14 -20.08
CA HIS A 224 2.32 -4.38 -21.32
C HIS A 224 1.82 -2.94 -21.11
N LEU A 225 2.26 -2.04 -22.00
CA LEU A 225 1.79 -0.64 -22.06
C LEU A 225 0.75 -0.42 -23.15
N LYS A 226 0.75 -1.23 -24.23
CA LYS A 226 -0.16 -1.09 -25.37
C LYS A 226 -1.49 -1.82 -25.09
N GLY A 227 -2.59 -1.18 -25.41
CA GLY A 227 -3.94 -1.74 -25.28
C GLY A 227 -4.48 -1.77 -23.85
N ARG A 228 -3.68 -2.16 -22.88
CA ARG A 228 -3.93 -2.08 -21.43
C ARG A 228 -2.61 -1.74 -20.72
N LYS A 229 -2.60 -0.77 -19.86
CA LYS A 229 -1.43 -0.49 -19.02
C LYS A 229 -1.45 -1.40 -17.80
N GLY A 230 -0.62 -2.42 -17.80
CA GLY A 230 -0.59 -3.39 -16.70
C GLY A 230 -1.97 -3.96 -16.39
N SER A 231 -2.30 -4.07 -15.12
CA SER A 231 -3.60 -4.53 -14.62
C SER A 231 -4.67 -3.43 -14.51
N PHE A 232 -4.51 -2.29 -15.19
CA PHE A 232 -5.47 -1.19 -15.11
C PHE A 232 -6.80 -1.53 -15.81
N LYS A 233 -7.93 -1.11 -15.23
CA LYS A 233 -9.24 -1.25 -15.84
C LYS A 233 -9.38 -0.31 -17.03
N LYS A 234 -9.79 -0.82 -18.20
CA LYS A 234 -9.97 0.00 -19.42
C LYS A 234 -11.20 0.91 -19.30
N SER A 235 -11.16 2.03 -20.01
CA SER A 235 -12.34 2.89 -20.15
C SER A 235 -13.47 2.11 -20.85
N GLY A 236 -14.68 2.17 -20.28
CA GLY A 236 -15.85 1.44 -20.79
C GLY A 236 -15.89 -0.05 -20.46
N GLU A 237 -14.86 -0.60 -19.79
CA GLU A 237 -14.88 -1.98 -19.32
C GLU A 237 -15.77 -2.11 -18.07
N SER A 238 -16.70 -3.07 -18.07
CA SER A 238 -17.52 -3.35 -16.89
C SER A 238 -16.67 -3.97 -15.78
N THR A 239 -17.11 -3.84 -14.52
CA THR A 239 -16.43 -4.48 -13.39
C THR A 239 -16.30 -6.00 -13.58
N GLY A 240 -17.35 -6.68 -14.04
CA GLY A 240 -17.30 -8.13 -14.29
C GLY A 240 -16.28 -8.51 -15.36
N GLN A 241 -16.23 -7.80 -16.50
CA GLN A 241 -15.23 -8.06 -17.55
C GLN A 241 -13.80 -7.84 -17.04
N TYR A 242 -13.59 -6.79 -16.26
CA TYR A 242 -12.29 -6.52 -15.64
C TYR A 242 -11.87 -7.61 -14.67
N GLN A 243 -12.77 -8.01 -13.78
CA GLN A 243 -12.52 -9.06 -12.79
C GLN A 243 -12.24 -10.41 -13.42
N GLU A 244 -13.01 -10.79 -14.46
CA GLU A 244 -12.78 -12.03 -15.22
C GLU A 244 -11.39 -12.03 -15.90
N MET A 245 -11.03 -10.91 -16.56
CA MET A 245 -9.72 -10.75 -17.19
C MET A 245 -8.58 -10.87 -16.17
N LEU A 246 -8.68 -10.17 -15.04
CA LEU A 246 -7.64 -10.18 -14.01
C LEU A 246 -7.56 -11.55 -13.34
N SER A 247 -8.70 -12.16 -13.00
CA SER A 247 -8.76 -13.50 -12.41
C SER A 247 -8.14 -14.54 -13.32
N SER A 248 -8.43 -14.49 -14.62
CA SER A 248 -7.85 -15.40 -15.61
C SER A 248 -6.33 -15.31 -15.67
N ASP A 249 -5.79 -14.09 -15.79
CA ASP A 249 -4.36 -13.85 -15.87
C ASP A 249 -3.62 -14.33 -14.60
N LEU A 250 -4.07 -13.84 -13.44
CA LEU A 250 -3.42 -14.19 -12.18
C LEU A 250 -3.54 -15.66 -11.84
N SER A 251 -4.69 -16.31 -12.13
CA SER A 251 -4.86 -17.77 -11.94
C SER A 251 -3.88 -18.56 -12.79
N ASN A 252 -3.61 -18.13 -14.03
CA ASN A 252 -2.64 -18.80 -14.90
C ASN A 252 -1.24 -18.70 -14.29
N MET A 253 -0.84 -17.52 -13.82
CA MET A 253 0.46 -17.35 -13.17
C MET A 253 0.57 -18.19 -11.89
N GLN A 254 -0.48 -18.21 -11.04
CA GLN A 254 -0.51 -19.03 -9.83
C GLN A 254 -0.34 -20.51 -10.12
N LYS A 255 -0.99 -21.03 -11.18
CA LYS A 255 -0.83 -22.43 -11.63
C LYS A 255 0.60 -22.72 -12.07
N LYS A 256 1.22 -21.80 -12.86
CA LYS A 256 2.62 -21.95 -13.29
C LYS A 256 3.56 -21.97 -12.08
N MET A 257 3.42 -21.05 -11.14
CA MET A 257 4.25 -21.01 -9.94
C MET A 257 4.08 -22.27 -9.09
N LEU A 258 2.85 -22.75 -8.92
CA LEU A 258 2.60 -24.01 -8.22
C LEU A 258 3.27 -25.21 -8.91
N GLN A 259 3.20 -25.31 -10.24
CA GLN A 259 3.79 -26.40 -11.01
C GLN A 259 5.31 -26.37 -11.00
N GLU A 260 5.92 -25.19 -11.15
CA GLU A 260 7.36 -25.02 -11.32
C GLU A 260 8.13 -24.85 -10.00
N LEU A 261 7.48 -24.28 -8.99
CA LEU A 261 8.12 -23.89 -7.72
C LEU A 261 7.55 -24.63 -6.50
N GLY A 262 6.45 -25.38 -6.68
CA GLY A 262 5.82 -26.17 -5.62
C GLY A 262 4.83 -25.40 -4.74
N ALA A 263 4.71 -24.07 -4.92
CA ALA A 263 3.73 -23.25 -4.21
C ALA A 263 3.28 -22.06 -5.07
N PRO A 264 2.03 -21.59 -4.95
CA PRO A 264 1.60 -20.34 -5.56
C PRO A 264 2.20 -19.14 -4.82
N ALA A 265 2.21 -17.97 -5.45
CA ALA A 265 2.59 -16.73 -4.79
C ALA A 265 1.58 -16.33 -3.71
N ASN A 266 2.06 -15.72 -2.64
CA ASN A 266 1.22 -15.13 -1.59
C ASN A 266 1.01 -13.62 -1.77
N THR A 267 1.79 -12.99 -2.65
CA THR A 267 1.79 -11.53 -2.87
C THR A 267 1.67 -11.21 -4.36
N TYR A 268 0.81 -10.24 -4.68
CA TYR A 268 0.68 -9.69 -6.03
C TYR A 268 1.35 -8.32 -6.13
N THR A 269 2.27 -8.16 -7.07
CA THR A 269 2.92 -6.89 -7.40
C THR A 269 2.27 -6.30 -8.64
N TYR A 270 1.66 -5.11 -8.54
CA TYR A 270 0.96 -4.48 -9.66
C TYR A 270 1.91 -3.97 -10.73
N PRO A 271 1.86 -4.49 -11.98
CA PRO A 271 2.68 -3.98 -13.08
C PRO A 271 2.44 -2.49 -13.32
N TYR A 272 3.52 -1.71 -13.40
CA TYR A 272 3.50 -0.25 -13.58
C TYR A 272 2.75 0.51 -12.48
N GLY A 273 2.46 -0.11 -11.32
CA GLY A 273 1.58 0.47 -10.31
C GLY A 273 0.15 0.72 -10.79
N SER A 274 -0.29 -0.01 -11.82
CA SER A 274 -1.60 0.17 -12.46
C SER A 274 -2.69 -0.54 -11.66
N ILE A 275 -3.27 0.17 -10.71
CA ILE A 275 -4.24 -0.33 -9.74
C ILE A 275 -5.65 0.11 -10.15
N ALA A 276 -6.63 -0.79 -10.04
CA ALA A 276 -8.05 -0.49 -10.06
C ALA A 276 -8.68 -0.97 -8.75
N ASN A 277 -9.60 -0.20 -8.18
CA ASN A 277 -10.27 -0.56 -6.91
C ASN A 277 -10.96 -1.92 -6.98
N ASP A 278 -11.47 -2.29 -8.16
CA ASP A 278 -12.12 -3.58 -8.43
C ASP A 278 -11.15 -4.78 -8.37
N SER A 279 -9.82 -4.56 -8.25
CA SER A 279 -8.82 -5.64 -8.24
C SER A 279 -8.69 -6.33 -6.88
N ILE A 280 -8.89 -5.62 -5.76
CA ILE A 280 -8.67 -6.16 -4.41
C ILE A 280 -9.54 -7.39 -4.12
N PRO A 281 -10.85 -7.40 -4.42
CA PRO A 281 -11.65 -8.62 -4.23
C PRO A 281 -11.11 -9.82 -5.02
N VAL A 282 -10.67 -9.59 -6.27
CA VAL A 282 -10.14 -10.66 -7.14
C VAL A 282 -8.86 -11.27 -6.57
N ILE A 283 -7.90 -10.44 -6.16
CA ILE A 283 -6.63 -10.97 -5.62
C ILE A 283 -6.84 -11.70 -4.30
N ARG A 284 -7.77 -11.24 -3.45
CA ARG A 284 -8.14 -11.96 -2.21
C ARG A 284 -8.78 -13.31 -2.50
N GLU A 285 -9.72 -13.37 -3.46
CA GLU A 285 -10.39 -14.61 -3.88
C GLU A 285 -9.39 -15.63 -4.45
N LEU A 286 -8.34 -15.17 -5.12
CA LEU A 286 -7.27 -16.01 -5.64
C LEU A 286 -6.23 -16.44 -4.59
N GLY A 287 -6.43 -16.10 -3.32
CA GLY A 287 -5.61 -16.52 -2.19
C GLY A 287 -4.36 -15.67 -1.94
N PHE A 288 -4.22 -14.51 -2.60
CA PHE A 288 -3.16 -13.59 -2.24
C PHE A 288 -3.42 -12.98 -0.86
N SER A 289 -2.40 -12.95 -0.05
CA SER A 289 -2.43 -12.39 1.31
C SER A 289 -1.90 -10.97 1.38
N ALA A 290 -1.19 -10.53 0.33
CA ALA A 290 -0.62 -9.18 0.26
C ALA A 290 -0.58 -8.66 -1.17
N SER A 291 -0.40 -7.35 -1.33
CA SER A 291 -0.09 -6.76 -2.63
C SER A 291 0.83 -5.54 -2.49
N LEU A 292 1.68 -5.36 -3.51
CA LEU A 292 2.65 -4.27 -3.61
C LEU A 292 2.23 -3.26 -4.66
N SER A 293 2.18 -1.99 -4.28
CA SER A 293 1.91 -0.86 -5.18
C SER A 293 3.21 -0.18 -5.64
N CYS A 294 3.10 0.83 -6.51
CA CYS A 294 4.17 1.79 -6.78
C CYS A 294 3.90 3.15 -6.11
N CYS A 295 2.97 3.20 -5.14
CA CYS A 295 2.76 4.39 -4.34
C CYS A 295 3.98 4.61 -3.44
N GLU A 296 4.52 5.82 -3.46
CA GLU A 296 5.68 6.21 -2.68
C GLU A 296 5.30 6.32 -1.19
N GLY A 297 6.12 5.79 -0.29
CA GLY A 297 5.93 5.96 1.14
C GLY A 297 6.40 4.79 1.99
N ILE A 298 6.23 4.95 3.30
CA ILE A 298 6.57 3.97 4.32
C ILE A 298 5.27 3.34 4.85
N ASN A 299 5.36 2.09 5.27
CA ASN A 299 4.26 1.36 5.88
C ASN A 299 4.44 1.28 7.39
N THR A 300 3.33 1.31 8.12
CA THR A 300 3.26 0.98 9.54
C THR A 300 2.27 -0.16 9.69
N LEU A 301 2.72 -1.28 10.21
CA LEU A 301 1.89 -2.47 10.40
C LEU A 301 1.55 -2.62 11.89
N THR A 302 0.26 -2.65 12.20
CA THR A 302 -0.25 -2.91 13.56
C THR A 302 -0.66 -4.37 13.75
N GLY A 303 -0.53 -5.18 12.68
CA GLY A 303 -0.90 -6.59 12.68
C GLY A 303 -2.29 -6.86 12.09
N SER A 304 -2.88 -5.91 11.37
CA SER A 304 -4.11 -6.13 10.59
C SER A 304 -3.78 -6.73 9.22
N GLU A 305 -4.53 -7.74 8.78
CA GLU A 305 -4.36 -8.33 7.46
C GLU A 305 -4.69 -7.36 6.32
N ASP A 306 -5.57 -6.39 6.56
CA ASP A 306 -5.95 -5.38 5.56
C ASP A 306 -4.78 -4.45 5.22
N GLU A 307 -3.85 -4.23 6.15
CA GLU A 307 -2.65 -3.40 5.96
C GLU A 307 -1.66 -3.99 4.94
N LEU A 308 -1.78 -5.30 4.64
CA LEU A 308 -0.92 -6.00 3.68
C LEU A 308 -1.28 -5.71 2.22
N PHE A 309 -2.40 -5.04 1.95
CA PHE A 309 -2.81 -4.74 0.58
C PHE A 309 -2.42 -3.33 0.17
N LEU A 310 -1.91 -3.21 -1.06
CA LEU A 310 -1.41 -1.97 -1.65
C LEU A 310 -0.25 -1.34 -0.86
N LEU A 311 0.61 -2.16 -0.30
CA LEU A 311 1.80 -1.70 0.43
C LEU A 311 2.60 -0.71 -0.42
N LYS A 312 2.98 0.40 0.20
CA LYS A 312 3.78 1.47 -0.39
C LYS A 312 5.23 1.02 -0.53
N ARG A 313 5.89 1.49 -1.59
CA ARG A 313 7.31 1.18 -1.85
C ARG A 313 8.09 2.43 -2.21
N CYS A 314 9.36 2.46 -1.88
CA CYS A 314 10.27 3.53 -2.23
C CYS A 314 11.13 3.13 -3.42
N LEU A 315 11.02 3.87 -4.53
CA LEU A 315 11.83 3.59 -5.73
C LEU A 315 13.30 3.91 -5.48
N ARG A 316 14.15 2.89 -5.61
CA ARG A 316 15.60 3.01 -5.62
C ARG A 316 16.11 3.23 -7.05
N SER A 317 16.72 4.36 -7.32
CA SER A 317 17.28 4.71 -8.63
C SER A 317 18.77 5.05 -8.52
N ASP A 318 19.48 5.19 -9.65
CA ASP A 318 20.88 5.61 -9.67
C ASP A 318 21.17 6.92 -8.92
N ARG A 319 20.15 7.80 -8.78
CA ARG A 319 20.25 9.11 -8.11
C ARG A 319 19.68 9.15 -6.71
N ARG A 320 19.10 8.05 -6.22
CA ARG A 320 18.41 7.99 -4.94
C ARG A 320 18.74 6.69 -4.22
N SER A 321 19.80 6.72 -3.39
CA SER A 321 20.23 5.59 -2.55
C SER A 321 19.23 5.29 -1.44
N VAL A 322 19.36 4.11 -0.82
CA VAL A 322 18.58 3.74 0.38
C VAL A 322 18.85 4.75 1.51
N GLU A 323 20.09 5.14 1.74
CA GLU A 323 20.47 6.18 2.72
C GLU A 323 19.67 7.47 2.50
N LYS A 324 19.62 7.97 1.24
CA LYS A 324 18.85 9.16 0.91
C LYS A 324 17.36 8.99 1.17
N ILE A 325 16.78 7.83 0.81
CA ILE A 325 15.38 7.50 1.08
C ILE A 325 15.11 7.52 2.60
N PHE A 326 16.01 6.93 3.39
CA PHE A 326 15.86 6.84 4.84
C PHE A 326 15.91 8.22 5.50
N HIS A 327 16.76 9.12 5.02
CA HIS A 327 16.76 10.53 5.45
C HIS A 327 15.47 11.26 5.04
N GLU A 328 14.99 11.07 3.81
CA GLU A 328 13.75 11.71 3.31
C GLU A 328 12.53 11.33 4.13
N PHE A 329 12.48 10.10 4.65
CA PHE A 329 11.38 9.59 5.47
C PHE A 329 11.66 9.58 6.98
N HIS A 330 12.75 10.21 7.44
CA HIS A 330 13.13 10.30 8.85
C HIS A 330 13.22 8.96 9.58
N LEU A 331 13.80 7.95 8.89
CA LEU A 331 14.01 6.60 9.44
C LEU A 331 15.34 6.46 10.20
N ILE A 332 16.21 7.45 10.04
CA ILE A 332 17.51 7.60 10.70
C ILE A 332 17.75 9.06 11.04
#